data_c5569129279d3020fc73099523448a2d
#
_entry.id   c5569129279d3020fc73099523448a2d
#
_cell.length_a   1.000
_cell.length_b   1.000
_cell.length_c   1.000
_cell.angle_alpha   90.00
_cell.angle_beta   90.00
_cell.angle_gamma   90.00
#
_symmetry.space_group_name_H-M   'P 1'
#
loop_
_entity.id
_entity.type
_entity.pdbx_description
1 polymer ?
#
loop_
_entity_poly.entity_id
_entity_poly.type
_entity_poly.pdbx_seq_one_letter_code
_entity_poly.pdbx_strand_id
1 'polypeptide(L)'
;VFDPLFKTDSVENIQKFVHDLIGFYVIMEGIFFYAGFAMMLSLKRSNKMVGVGEQFQYILRDESIHLAFGIDLINTIKEENPEIWTDTFVADITEKIKQAVELEKKYVDDAIPNGILGLNPATVKEYVEYIADRRFDRLGLPLPYNTKTPFPWMAEIIDMPKEKNFFETRVTEYKTGGSLEW
;
A
#
# COMPACT_ATOMS: atom_id res chain seq x y z
N VAL A 1 -4.43 -6.57 19.68
CA VAL A 1 -4.37 -7.85 18.96
C VAL A 1 -3.51 -8.88 19.71
N PHE A 2 -2.45 -8.45 20.41
CA PHE A 2 -1.55 -9.37 21.15
C PHE A 2 -1.85 -9.46 22.66
N ASP A 3 -2.92 -8.86 23.14
CA ASP A 3 -3.34 -9.01 24.54
C ASP A 3 -4.06 -10.37 24.71
N PRO A 4 -3.50 -11.31 25.47
CA PRO A 4 -4.12 -12.62 25.71
C PRO A 4 -5.47 -12.55 26.45
N LEU A 5 -5.78 -11.40 27.02
CA LEU A 5 -7.07 -11.14 27.68
C LEU A 5 -8.10 -10.46 26.77
N PHE A 6 -7.68 -10.11 25.53
CA PHE A 6 -8.59 -9.49 24.57
C PHE A 6 -9.65 -10.50 24.12
N LYS A 7 -10.90 -10.10 24.17
CA LYS A 7 -12.04 -10.89 23.75
C LYS A 7 -12.89 -10.14 22.74
N THR A 8 -13.49 -10.86 21.82
CA THR A 8 -14.44 -10.35 20.82
C THR A 8 -15.89 -10.59 21.25
N ASP A 9 -16.19 -10.34 22.52
CA ASP A 9 -17.48 -10.64 23.17
C ASP A 9 -18.42 -9.43 23.28
N SER A 10 -18.03 -8.28 22.72
CA SER A 10 -18.88 -7.09 22.64
C SER A 10 -18.65 -6.36 21.31
N VAL A 11 -19.63 -5.54 20.91
CA VAL A 11 -19.56 -4.69 19.71
C VAL A 11 -18.31 -3.79 19.75
N GLU A 12 -18.04 -3.16 20.90
CA GLU A 12 -16.87 -2.28 21.07
C GLU A 12 -15.55 -3.05 20.89
N ASN A 13 -15.48 -4.27 21.40
CA ASN A 13 -14.26 -5.09 21.26
C ASN A 13 -14.04 -5.53 19.82
N ILE A 14 -15.11 -5.91 19.10
CA ILE A 14 -15.02 -6.25 17.68
C ILE A 14 -14.65 -5.01 16.86
N GLN A 15 -15.25 -3.85 17.12
CA GLN A 15 -14.87 -2.58 16.48
C GLN A 15 -13.41 -2.25 16.71
N LYS A 16 -12.90 -2.39 17.93
CA LYS A 16 -11.48 -2.19 18.23
C LYS A 16 -10.59 -3.14 17.47
N PHE A 17 -10.98 -4.41 17.36
CA PHE A 17 -10.23 -5.39 16.58
C PHE A 17 -10.19 -5.03 15.10
N VAL A 18 -11.32 -4.68 14.50
CA VAL A 18 -11.40 -4.22 13.09
C VAL A 18 -10.60 -2.94 12.88
N HIS A 19 -10.66 -2.00 13.84
CA HIS A 19 -9.86 -0.78 13.79
C HIS A 19 -8.35 -1.06 13.78
N ASP A 20 -7.88 -2.07 14.54
CA ASP A 20 -6.49 -2.52 14.54
C ASP A 20 -6.11 -3.22 13.22
N LEU A 21 -7.01 -4.06 12.66
CA LEU A 21 -6.81 -4.68 11.35
C LEU A 21 -6.70 -3.64 10.24
N ILE A 22 -7.54 -2.60 10.26
CA ILE A 22 -7.46 -1.46 9.32
C ILE A 22 -6.11 -0.75 9.47
N GLY A 23 -5.66 -0.52 10.70
CA GLY A 23 -4.36 0.09 10.97
C GLY A 23 -3.21 -0.71 10.39
N PHE A 24 -3.25 -2.03 10.52
CA PHE A 24 -2.19 -2.91 10.05
C PHE A 24 -2.25 -3.14 8.53
N TYR A 25 -3.34 -3.75 8.05
CA TYR A 25 -3.41 -4.17 6.65
C TYR A 25 -3.72 -3.03 5.67
N VAL A 26 -4.64 -2.13 6.04
CA VAL A 26 -5.09 -1.08 5.10
C VAL A 26 -4.15 0.11 5.12
N ILE A 27 -3.72 0.56 6.29
CA ILE A 27 -2.88 1.75 6.42
C ILE A 27 -1.41 1.37 6.24
N MET A 28 -0.86 0.50 7.09
CA MET A 28 0.57 0.22 7.08
C MET A 28 0.99 -0.48 5.79
N GLU A 29 0.38 -1.61 5.45
CA GLU A 29 0.72 -2.37 4.24
C GLU A 29 0.04 -1.82 2.99
N GLY A 30 -1.13 -1.22 3.13
CA GLY A 30 -1.95 -0.75 2.00
C GLY A 30 -1.70 0.69 1.55
N ILE A 31 -1.08 1.55 2.37
CA ILE A 31 -0.83 2.97 2.06
C ILE A 31 0.64 3.33 2.25
N PHE A 32 1.22 3.13 3.46
CA PHE A 32 2.56 3.64 3.80
C PHE A 32 3.71 3.06 2.98
N PHE A 33 3.55 1.90 2.36
CA PHE A 33 4.60 1.34 1.49
C PHE A 33 4.54 1.87 0.05
N TYR A 34 3.41 2.44 -0.37
CA TYR A 34 3.16 2.67 -1.80
C TYR A 34 3.90 3.86 -2.39
N ALA A 35 4.14 4.92 -1.61
CA ALA A 35 5.04 6.01 -2.05
C ALA A 35 6.48 5.49 -2.26
N GLY A 36 6.99 4.69 -1.31
CA GLY A 36 8.30 4.05 -1.42
C GLY A 36 8.40 3.11 -2.63
N PHE A 37 7.37 2.30 -2.90
CA PHE A 37 7.31 1.45 -4.10
C PHE A 37 7.37 2.27 -5.39
N ALA A 38 6.61 3.36 -5.49
CA ALA A 38 6.63 4.23 -6.65
C ALA A 38 8.03 4.83 -6.88
N MET A 39 8.69 5.30 -5.82
CA MET A 39 10.04 5.85 -5.88
C MET A 39 11.06 4.81 -6.36
N MET A 40 11.11 3.63 -5.74
CA MET A 40 12.09 2.58 -6.07
C MET A 40 11.86 1.99 -7.46
N LEU A 41 10.61 1.76 -7.85
CA LEU A 41 10.28 1.24 -9.16
C LEU A 41 10.49 2.28 -10.28
N SER A 42 10.37 3.57 -9.98
CA SER A 42 10.76 4.65 -10.91
C SER A 42 12.27 4.62 -11.20
N LEU A 43 13.11 4.38 -10.20
CA LEU A 43 14.56 4.18 -10.41
C LEU A 43 14.84 3.00 -11.35
N LYS A 44 14.15 1.87 -11.13
CA LYS A 44 14.26 0.71 -12.02
C LYS A 44 13.86 1.06 -13.46
N ARG A 45 12.74 1.77 -13.66
CA ARG A 45 12.31 2.24 -14.99
C ARG A 45 13.35 3.13 -15.69
N SER A 46 14.09 3.90 -14.91
CA SER A 46 15.20 4.74 -15.39
C SER A 46 16.53 3.98 -15.53
N ASN A 47 16.48 2.65 -15.52
CA ASN A 47 17.63 1.76 -15.57
C ASN A 47 18.66 2.04 -14.46
N LYS A 48 18.17 2.41 -13.28
CA LYS A 48 18.95 2.61 -12.06
C LYS A 48 18.53 1.59 -11.02
N MET A 49 19.48 1.07 -10.25
CA MET A 49 19.23 0.13 -9.15
C MET A 49 18.32 -1.04 -9.55
N VAL A 50 18.50 -1.58 -10.76
CA VAL A 50 17.59 -2.59 -11.36
C VAL A 50 17.37 -3.77 -10.43
N GLY A 51 18.44 -4.36 -9.86
CA GLY A 51 18.33 -5.49 -8.94
C GLY A 51 17.53 -5.16 -7.66
N VAL A 52 17.69 -3.94 -7.12
CA VAL A 52 16.89 -3.48 -5.99
C VAL A 52 15.41 -3.33 -6.40
N GLY A 53 15.15 -2.73 -7.56
CA GLY A 53 13.80 -2.59 -8.09
C GLY A 53 13.11 -3.93 -8.34
N GLU A 54 13.84 -4.98 -8.71
CA GLU A 54 13.30 -6.35 -8.81
C GLU A 54 12.87 -6.88 -7.44
N GLN A 55 13.68 -6.70 -6.40
CA GLN A 55 13.31 -7.09 -5.04
C GLN A 55 12.05 -6.34 -4.58
N PHE A 56 11.95 -5.03 -4.85
CA PHE A 56 10.75 -4.26 -4.54
C PHE A 56 9.50 -4.74 -5.28
N GLN A 57 9.62 -5.32 -6.47
CA GLN A 57 8.47 -5.95 -7.15
C GLN A 57 7.97 -7.21 -6.41
N TYR A 58 8.87 -8.01 -5.84
CA TYR A 58 8.47 -9.15 -5.01
C TYR A 58 7.80 -8.69 -3.72
N ILE A 59 8.38 -7.71 -3.03
CA ILE A 59 7.80 -7.13 -1.81
C ILE A 59 6.40 -6.57 -2.12
N LEU A 60 6.26 -5.75 -3.16
CA LEU A 60 4.96 -5.19 -3.57
C LEU A 60 3.90 -6.28 -3.82
N ARG A 61 4.30 -7.41 -4.42
CA ARG A 61 3.41 -8.55 -4.62
C ARG A 61 2.98 -9.15 -3.29
N ASP A 62 3.91 -9.38 -2.38
CA ASP A 62 3.62 -9.98 -1.08
C ASP A 62 2.71 -9.06 -0.26
N GLU A 63 2.99 -7.75 -0.22
CA GLU A 63 2.13 -6.76 0.44
C GLU A 63 0.73 -6.66 -0.20
N SER A 64 0.63 -6.89 -1.52
CA SER A 64 -0.68 -6.93 -2.19
C SER A 64 -1.51 -8.15 -1.77
N ILE A 65 -0.88 -9.28 -1.46
CA ILE A 65 -1.53 -10.50 -0.94
C ILE A 65 -1.95 -10.28 0.51
N HIS A 66 -1.09 -9.73 1.36
CA HIS A 66 -1.38 -9.39 2.75
C HIS A 66 -2.56 -8.43 2.85
N LEU A 67 -2.53 -7.36 2.06
CA LEU A 67 -3.63 -6.40 1.95
C LEU A 67 -4.94 -7.06 1.51
N ALA A 68 -4.89 -7.95 0.50
CA ALA A 68 -6.08 -8.66 0.03
C ALA A 68 -6.67 -9.50 1.16
N PHE A 69 -5.86 -10.30 1.83
CA PHE A 69 -6.25 -11.10 2.98
C PHE A 69 -6.87 -10.24 4.11
N GLY A 70 -6.20 -9.12 4.45
CA GLY A 70 -6.67 -8.24 5.52
C GLY A 70 -8.02 -7.60 5.21
N ILE A 71 -8.23 -7.15 3.97
CA ILE A 71 -9.52 -6.59 3.54
C ILE A 71 -10.61 -7.66 3.52
N ASP A 72 -10.31 -8.86 3.01
CA ASP A 72 -11.28 -9.95 2.97
C ASP A 72 -11.67 -10.38 4.40
N LEU A 73 -10.71 -10.42 5.33
CA LEU A 73 -10.97 -10.65 6.76
C LEU A 73 -11.88 -9.57 7.36
N ILE A 74 -11.59 -8.29 7.12
CA ILE A 74 -12.40 -7.16 7.60
C ILE A 74 -13.83 -7.26 7.05
N ASN A 75 -13.98 -7.52 5.75
CA ASN A 75 -15.29 -7.64 5.12
C ASN A 75 -16.08 -8.85 5.65
N THR A 76 -15.41 -9.98 5.89
CA THR A 76 -16.04 -11.16 6.52
C THR A 76 -16.55 -10.83 7.94
N ILE A 77 -15.73 -10.17 8.76
CA ILE A 77 -16.16 -9.74 10.10
C ILE A 77 -17.34 -8.78 10.02
N LYS A 78 -17.34 -7.86 9.07
CA LYS A 78 -18.44 -6.92 8.82
C LYS A 78 -19.74 -7.65 8.42
N GLU A 79 -19.64 -8.69 7.57
CA GLU A 79 -20.80 -9.50 7.15
C GLU A 79 -21.36 -10.34 8.30
N GLU A 80 -20.48 -10.90 9.13
CA GLU A 80 -20.87 -11.71 10.29
C GLU A 80 -21.41 -10.87 11.46
N ASN A 81 -21.02 -9.59 11.54
CA ASN A 81 -21.38 -8.67 12.65
C ASN A 81 -21.82 -7.30 12.10
N PRO A 82 -22.93 -7.20 11.35
CA PRO A 82 -23.32 -5.95 10.70
C PRO A 82 -23.57 -4.78 11.68
N GLU A 83 -23.88 -5.07 12.94
CA GLU A 83 -24.09 -4.08 14.00
C GLU A 83 -22.84 -3.29 14.37
N ILE A 84 -21.63 -3.76 14.04
CA ILE A 84 -20.39 -3.02 14.31
C ILE A 84 -20.17 -1.87 13.31
N TRP A 85 -20.80 -1.93 12.12
CA TRP A 85 -20.57 -0.99 11.02
C TRP A 85 -21.48 0.23 11.10
N THR A 86 -21.46 0.90 12.27
CA THR A 86 -22.25 2.10 12.54
C THR A 86 -21.69 3.33 11.82
N ASP A 87 -22.53 4.35 11.58
CA ASP A 87 -22.10 5.61 10.97
C ASP A 87 -20.94 6.26 11.74
N THR A 88 -20.97 6.16 13.08
CA THR A 88 -19.87 6.67 13.94
C THR A 88 -18.58 5.92 13.74
N PHE A 89 -18.62 4.59 13.66
CA PHE A 89 -17.45 3.77 13.41
C PHE A 89 -16.88 4.00 12.00
N VAL A 90 -17.75 4.09 10.99
CA VAL A 90 -17.37 4.42 9.62
C VAL A 90 -16.71 5.80 9.54
N ALA A 91 -17.22 6.80 10.25
CA ALA A 91 -16.60 8.11 10.30
C ALA A 91 -15.21 8.07 10.95
N ASP A 92 -15.05 7.31 12.04
CA ASP A 92 -13.77 7.16 12.75
C ASP A 92 -12.69 6.49 11.88
N ILE A 93 -13.00 5.35 11.25
CA ILE A 93 -12.05 4.67 10.35
C ILE A 93 -11.74 5.51 9.10
N THR A 94 -12.71 6.24 8.58
CA THR A 94 -12.52 7.16 7.44
C THR A 94 -11.52 8.25 7.81
N GLU A 95 -11.71 8.87 8.98
CA GLU A 95 -10.80 9.92 9.45
C GLU A 95 -9.40 9.37 9.73
N LYS A 96 -9.31 8.19 10.33
CA LYS A 96 -8.02 7.50 10.57
C LYS A 96 -7.24 7.26 9.26
N ILE A 97 -7.92 6.78 8.21
CA ILE A 97 -7.28 6.56 6.90
C ILE A 97 -6.85 7.88 6.27
N LYS A 98 -7.67 8.94 6.36
CA LYS A 98 -7.29 10.29 5.87
C LYS A 98 -6.07 10.85 6.60
N GLN A 99 -6.00 10.70 7.90
CA GLN A 99 -4.82 11.11 8.68
C GLN A 99 -3.56 10.36 8.24
N ALA A 100 -3.67 9.06 7.96
CA ALA A 100 -2.58 8.27 7.41
C ALA A 100 -2.13 8.78 6.03
N VAL A 101 -3.05 9.16 5.17
CA VAL A 101 -2.73 9.78 3.86
C VAL A 101 -1.94 11.08 4.04
N GLU A 102 -2.34 11.93 4.98
CA GLU A 102 -1.61 13.19 5.25
C GLU A 102 -0.21 12.93 5.84
N LEU A 103 -0.04 11.90 6.68
CA LEU A 103 1.27 11.48 7.16
C LEU A 103 2.17 10.97 6.01
N GLU A 104 1.62 10.16 5.11
CA GLU A 104 2.37 9.65 3.95
C GLU A 104 2.74 10.77 2.97
N LYS A 105 1.86 11.76 2.75
CA LYS A 105 2.19 12.95 1.97
C LYS A 105 3.33 13.75 2.57
N LYS A 106 3.37 13.87 3.90
CA LYS A 106 4.48 14.51 4.61
C LYS A 106 5.77 13.73 4.42
N TYR A 107 5.71 12.40 4.53
CA TYR A 107 6.87 11.55 4.23
C TYR A 107 7.39 11.79 2.80
N VAL A 108 6.51 11.94 1.81
CA VAL A 108 6.91 12.25 0.43
C VAL A 108 7.67 13.57 0.35
N ASP A 109 7.19 14.63 1.03
CA ASP A 109 7.87 15.93 1.06
C ASP A 109 9.26 15.84 1.73
N ASP A 110 9.40 15.02 2.77
CA ASP A 110 10.67 14.81 3.47
C ASP A 110 11.64 13.93 2.65
N ALA A 111 11.13 12.89 2.00
CA ALA A 111 11.94 11.91 1.27
C ALA A 111 12.47 12.42 -0.07
N ILE A 112 11.65 13.15 -0.83
CA ILE A 112 12.00 13.65 -2.17
C ILE A 112 11.66 15.13 -2.35
N PRO A 113 12.15 16.06 -1.51
CA PRO A 113 11.76 17.48 -1.54
C PRO A 113 11.99 18.14 -2.92
N ASN A 114 12.98 17.67 -3.66
CA ASN A 114 13.33 18.16 -5.00
C ASN A 114 12.93 17.20 -6.13
N GLY A 115 12.15 16.16 -5.82
CA GLY A 115 11.82 15.08 -6.75
C GLY A 115 12.97 14.09 -6.97
N ILE A 116 12.70 13.04 -7.75
CA ILE A 116 13.67 12.01 -8.12
C ILE A 116 13.32 11.45 -9.51
N LEU A 117 14.24 11.48 -10.45
CA LEU A 117 14.19 10.82 -11.78
C LEU A 117 12.78 10.71 -12.39
N GLY A 118 12.16 11.85 -12.68
CA GLY A 118 10.83 11.91 -13.31
C GLY A 118 9.64 11.83 -12.35
N LEU A 119 9.88 11.69 -11.06
CA LEU A 119 8.87 11.85 -10.02
C LEU A 119 9.02 13.22 -9.34
N ASN A 120 7.92 13.92 -9.15
CA ASN A 120 7.86 15.10 -8.31
C ASN A 120 6.97 14.84 -7.08
N PRO A 121 7.18 15.54 -5.96
CA PRO A 121 6.41 15.31 -4.74
C PRO A 121 4.89 15.42 -4.94
N ALA A 122 4.43 16.40 -5.74
CA ALA A 122 3.00 16.62 -5.98
C ALA A 122 2.35 15.40 -6.65
N THR A 123 2.98 14.84 -7.68
CA THR A 123 2.47 13.66 -8.39
C THR A 123 2.51 12.40 -7.50
N VAL A 124 3.53 12.24 -6.64
CA VAL A 124 3.57 11.11 -5.70
C VAL A 124 2.48 11.26 -4.63
N LYS A 125 2.22 12.47 -4.15
CA LYS A 125 1.11 12.72 -3.19
C LYS A 125 -0.27 12.42 -3.83
N GLU A 126 -0.47 12.80 -5.09
CA GLU A 126 -1.67 12.43 -5.85
C GLU A 126 -1.79 10.89 -5.99
N TYR A 127 -0.67 10.20 -6.18
CA TYR A 127 -0.65 8.74 -6.20
C TYR A 127 -1.04 8.13 -4.85
N VAL A 128 -0.61 8.70 -3.73
CA VAL A 128 -1.02 8.25 -2.39
C VAL A 128 -2.54 8.39 -2.20
N GLU A 129 -3.13 9.49 -2.66
CA GLU A 129 -4.60 9.69 -2.67
C GLU A 129 -5.31 8.64 -3.51
N TYR A 130 -4.82 8.38 -4.72
CA TYR A 130 -5.34 7.32 -5.58
C TYR A 130 -5.29 5.94 -4.91
N ILE A 131 -4.18 5.61 -4.28
CA ILE A 131 -4.02 4.35 -3.54
C ILE A 131 -5.02 4.27 -2.38
N ALA A 132 -5.21 5.36 -1.63
CA ALA A 132 -6.20 5.42 -0.56
C ALA A 132 -7.63 5.21 -1.09
N ASP A 133 -8.03 5.85 -2.19
CA ASP A 133 -9.33 5.63 -2.82
C ASP A 133 -9.57 4.16 -3.16
N ARG A 134 -8.56 3.44 -3.67
CA ARG A 134 -8.67 1.99 -3.89
C ARG A 134 -8.91 1.18 -2.60
N ARG A 135 -8.42 1.66 -1.45
CA ARG A 135 -8.66 1.02 -0.14
C ARG A 135 -10.06 1.31 0.35
N PHE A 136 -10.52 2.55 0.20
CA PHE A 136 -11.91 2.93 0.50
C PHE A 136 -12.90 2.11 -0.32
N ASP A 137 -12.69 1.98 -1.61
CA ASP A 137 -13.54 1.18 -2.52
C ASP A 137 -13.64 -0.28 -2.05
N ARG A 138 -12.52 -0.92 -1.75
CA ARG A 138 -12.49 -2.32 -1.30
C ARG A 138 -13.15 -2.55 0.06
N LEU A 139 -13.22 -1.53 0.92
CA LEU A 139 -13.97 -1.56 2.18
C LEU A 139 -15.46 -1.22 2.01
N GLY A 140 -15.87 -0.84 0.79
CA GLY A 140 -17.23 -0.39 0.51
C GLY A 140 -17.53 0.99 1.09
N LEU A 141 -16.51 1.87 1.16
CA LEU A 141 -16.62 3.23 1.68
C LEU A 141 -16.60 4.26 0.55
N PRO A 142 -17.22 5.44 0.73
CA PRO A 142 -17.15 6.53 -0.24
C PRO A 142 -15.71 6.99 -0.51
N LEU A 143 -15.39 7.29 -1.77
CA LEU A 143 -14.07 7.75 -2.19
C LEU A 143 -13.88 9.22 -1.82
N PRO A 144 -12.94 9.59 -0.93
CA PRO A 144 -12.79 10.98 -0.50
C PRO A 144 -12.02 11.86 -1.49
N TYR A 145 -11.17 11.29 -2.36
CA TYR A 145 -10.28 12.03 -3.24
C TYR A 145 -10.75 12.01 -4.69
N ASN A 146 -11.37 10.93 -5.15
CA ASN A 146 -11.77 10.70 -6.56
C ASN A 146 -10.62 10.92 -7.56
N THR A 147 -9.42 10.51 -7.16
CA THR A 147 -8.19 10.76 -7.90
C THR A 147 -7.95 9.65 -8.94
N LYS A 148 -7.49 10.04 -10.14
CA LYS A 148 -7.03 9.08 -11.15
C LYS A 148 -5.56 8.77 -10.92
N THR A 149 -5.13 7.55 -11.33
CA THR A 149 -3.72 7.19 -11.17
C THR A 149 -2.81 8.08 -12.01
N PRO A 150 -1.85 8.80 -11.39
CA PRO A 150 -0.82 9.53 -12.12
C PRO A 150 0.28 8.60 -12.66
N PHE A 151 0.29 7.32 -12.22
CA PHE A 151 1.28 6.32 -12.62
C PHE A 151 0.60 5.07 -13.21
N PRO A 152 0.11 5.10 -14.48
CA PRO A 152 -0.51 3.92 -15.11
C PRO A 152 0.39 2.68 -15.07
N TRP A 153 1.70 2.86 -15.19
CA TRP A 153 2.68 1.78 -15.12
C TRP A 153 2.74 1.07 -13.75
N MET A 154 2.38 1.73 -12.66
CA MET A 154 2.26 1.09 -11.34
C MET A 154 1.06 0.15 -11.30
N ALA A 155 -0.07 0.53 -11.90
CA ALA A 155 -1.24 -0.34 -12.00
C ALA A 155 -0.91 -1.62 -12.80
N GLU A 156 -0.16 -1.50 -13.90
CA GLU A 156 0.31 -2.65 -14.66
C GLU A 156 1.14 -3.62 -13.81
N ILE A 157 2.01 -3.10 -12.92
CA ILE A 157 2.84 -3.94 -12.03
C ILE A 157 1.99 -4.61 -10.94
N ILE A 158 1.00 -3.89 -10.38
CA ILE A 158 0.14 -4.38 -9.28
C ILE A 158 -0.86 -5.41 -9.80
N ASP A 159 -1.45 -5.15 -10.96
CA ASP A 159 -2.58 -5.92 -11.49
C ASP A 159 -2.13 -7.10 -12.40
N MET A 160 -0.82 -7.18 -12.73
CA MET A 160 -0.29 -8.32 -13.51
C MET A 160 -0.27 -9.61 -12.69
N PRO A 161 -0.93 -10.70 -13.15
CA PRO A 161 -0.71 -12.03 -12.61
C PRO A 161 0.75 -12.43 -12.85
N LYS A 162 1.57 -12.48 -11.82
CA LYS A 162 2.95 -12.92 -11.96
C LYS A 162 3.05 -14.41 -11.71
N GLU A 163 3.15 -15.17 -12.78
CA GLU A 163 3.38 -16.62 -12.75
C GLU A 163 4.84 -17.00 -12.41
N LYS A 164 5.75 -16.04 -12.26
CA LYS A 164 7.19 -16.32 -12.04
C LYS A 164 7.56 -16.30 -10.56
N ASN A 165 8.13 -17.42 -10.12
CA ASN A 165 8.70 -17.58 -8.79
C ASN A 165 10.08 -16.90 -8.72
N PHE A 166 10.47 -16.40 -7.54
CA PHE A 166 11.80 -15.84 -7.27
C PHE A 166 12.97 -16.74 -7.76
N PHE A 167 12.81 -18.05 -7.62
CA PHE A 167 13.83 -19.03 -8.06
C PHE A 167 13.87 -19.29 -9.56
N GLU A 168 12.88 -18.79 -10.32
CA GLU A 168 12.78 -19.00 -11.77
C GLU A 168 13.29 -17.80 -12.57
N THR A 169 13.50 -16.66 -11.92
CA THR A 169 13.98 -15.45 -12.56
C THR A 169 15.48 -15.31 -12.34
N ARG A 170 16.30 -15.66 -13.34
CA ARG A 170 17.69 -15.16 -13.37
C ARG A 170 17.62 -13.66 -13.61
N VAL A 171 18.35 -12.89 -12.78
CA VAL A 171 18.61 -11.46 -13.01
C VAL A 171 19.48 -11.34 -14.28
N THR A 172 18.83 -11.34 -15.44
CA THR A 172 19.53 -11.29 -16.76
C THR A 172 19.95 -9.86 -17.13
N GLU A 173 19.47 -8.86 -16.41
CA GLU A 173 19.75 -7.44 -16.68
C GLU A 173 20.95 -6.88 -15.91
N TYR A 174 21.57 -7.67 -15.05
CA TYR A 174 22.81 -7.30 -14.39
C TYR A 174 23.96 -7.46 -15.38
N LYS A 175 24.35 -6.38 -16.03
CA LYS A 175 25.65 -6.34 -16.75
C LYS A 175 26.76 -6.33 -15.71
N THR A 176 27.26 -7.51 -15.33
CA THR A 176 28.56 -7.66 -14.69
C THR A 176 29.63 -7.39 -15.77
N GLY A 177 30.04 -6.15 -15.89
CA GLY A 177 31.02 -5.84 -16.93
C GLY A 177 31.36 -4.36 -17.01
N GLY A 178 31.78 -3.78 -15.92
CA GLY A 178 32.71 -2.68 -15.91
C GLY A 178 33.91 -3.15 -15.14
N SER A 179 34.87 -3.76 -15.82
CA SER A 179 36.24 -3.86 -15.27
C SER A 179 36.65 -2.45 -14.91
N LEU A 180 36.81 -2.17 -13.63
CA LEU A 180 37.61 -1.03 -13.19
C LEU A 180 39.03 -1.32 -13.63
N GLU A 181 39.47 -0.74 -14.75
CA GLU A 181 40.89 -0.59 -15.02
C GLU A 181 41.43 0.48 -14.08
N TRP A 182 42.37 0.08 -13.22
CA TRP A 182 43.11 0.93 -12.30
C TRP A 182 44.25 1.64 -13.03
#